data_37d470001e76ac4e0726c155b21e4ca9
#
_entry.id   37d470001e76ac4e0726c155b21e4ca9
#
_cell.length_a   1.000
_cell.length_b   1.000
_cell.length_c   1.000
_cell.angle_alpha   90.00
_cell.angle_beta   90.00
_cell.angle_gamma   90.00
#
_symmetry.space_group_name_H-M   'P 1'
#
loop_
_entity.id
_entity.type
_entity.pdbx_description
1 polymer ?
#
loop_
_entity_poly.entity_id
_entity_poly.type
_entity_poly.pdbx_seq_one_letter_code
_entity_poly.pdbx_strand_id
1 'polypeptide(L)'
;VQNTTPKVALITAAALNGAIGIENRLPWQLPDDWAHFRRVTAGKPFVMGRKSALAEDALLSDTRNLILTRQAQPALPPGCEPVPSLEEAARRLAHEPEWFILGGAEVFAQALPIANYLYLTLVNGFFEADAFFPFHQLRWAEWELLHSVRREPDDRHRWAFAINEYQRRR
;
A
#
# COMPACT_ATOMS: atom_id res chain seq x y z
N VAL A 1 0.98 -20.05 23.89
CA VAL A 1 1.45 -19.27 22.73
C VAL A 1 0.21 -18.76 22.01
N GLN A 2 -0.11 -17.49 22.17
CA GLN A 2 -1.20 -16.88 21.43
C GLN A 2 -0.77 -16.81 19.96
N ASN A 3 -1.40 -17.61 19.15
CA ASN A 3 -1.24 -17.59 17.70
C ASN A 3 -2.02 -16.37 17.18
N THR A 4 -1.44 -15.18 17.33
CA THR A 4 -2.05 -13.94 16.84
C THR A 4 -1.86 -13.88 15.32
N THR A 5 -2.99 -13.78 14.60
CA THR A 5 -2.97 -13.57 13.15
C THR A 5 -2.23 -12.27 12.83
N PRO A 6 -1.25 -12.28 11.89
CA PRO A 6 -0.58 -11.05 11.50
C PRO A 6 -1.56 -9.98 11.00
N LYS A 7 -1.25 -8.73 11.29
CA LYS A 7 -1.93 -7.60 10.68
C LYS A 7 -1.37 -7.41 9.27
N VAL A 8 -2.16 -7.76 8.27
CA VAL A 8 -1.83 -7.63 6.86
C VAL A 8 -2.54 -6.40 6.31
N ALA A 9 -1.79 -5.35 6.04
CA ALA A 9 -2.34 -4.05 5.69
C ALA A 9 -1.98 -3.64 4.26
N LEU A 10 -2.99 -3.21 3.50
CA LEU A 10 -2.74 -2.41 2.31
C LEU A 10 -2.57 -0.96 2.75
N ILE A 11 -1.62 -0.26 2.14
CA ILE A 11 -1.45 1.18 2.34
C ILE A 11 -1.24 1.87 1.01
N THR A 12 -2.10 2.85 0.71
CA THR A 12 -2.05 3.63 -0.52
C THR A 12 -2.81 4.93 -0.40
N ALA A 13 -2.50 5.86 -1.30
CA ALA A 13 -3.35 7.00 -1.60
C ALA A 13 -3.95 6.79 -2.99
N ALA A 14 -5.23 7.08 -3.15
CA ALA A 14 -5.94 6.98 -4.43
C ALA A 14 -6.84 8.20 -4.63
N ALA A 15 -6.93 8.66 -5.86
CA ALA A 15 -7.86 9.74 -6.23
C ALA A 15 -9.31 9.23 -6.33
N LEU A 16 -10.25 10.14 -6.46
CA LEU A 16 -11.68 9.80 -6.59
C LEU A 16 -11.97 8.94 -7.82
N ASN A 17 -11.17 9.07 -8.88
CA ASN A 17 -11.26 8.20 -10.06
C ASN A 17 -10.44 6.91 -9.96
N GLY A 18 -9.89 6.62 -8.79
CA GLY A 18 -9.06 5.44 -8.53
C GLY A 18 -7.58 5.59 -8.89
N ALA A 19 -7.15 6.72 -9.45
CA ALA A 19 -5.78 6.93 -9.87
C ALA A 19 -4.80 6.71 -8.71
N ILE A 20 -3.74 5.91 -8.93
CA ILE A 20 -2.66 5.69 -7.96
C ILE A 20 -1.28 5.93 -8.56
N GLY A 21 -1.16 6.05 -9.87
CA GLY A 21 0.12 6.29 -10.51
C GLY A 21 0.02 6.66 -11.98
N ILE A 22 1.04 7.35 -12.44
CA ILE A 22 1.27 7.64 -13.86
C ILE A 22 2.78 7.60 -14.13
N GLU A 23 3.20 6.89 -15.18
CA GLU A 23 4.62 6.75 -15.55
C GLU A 23 5.49 6.31 -14.36
N ASN A 24 4.97 5.38 -13.57
CA ASN A 24 5.60 4.83 -12.36
C ASN A 24 5.88 5.88 -11.27
N ARG A 25 5.06 6.93 -11.17
CA ARG A 25 5.12 8.00 -10.17
C ARG A 25 3.73 8.31 -9.63
N LEU A 26 3.68 8.94 -8.46
CA LEU A 26 2.43 9.48 -7.91
C LEU A 26 2.00 10.72 -8.70
N PRO A 27 0.69 10.87 -9.01
CA PRO A 27 0.19 12.05 -9.72
C PRO A 27 0.17 13.33 -8.87
N TRP A 28 0.43 13.24 -7.58
CA TRP A 28 0.37 14.36 -6.61
C TRP A 28 1.52 14.32 -5.64
N GLN A 29 1.65 15.41 -4.86
CA GLN A 29 2.55 15.49 -3.72
C GLN A 29 1.74 15.92 -2.48
N LEU A 30 1.74 15.09 -1.45
CA LEU A 30 1.02 15.31 -0.21
C LEU A 30 1.95 15.05 0.98
N PRO A 31 2.70 16.05 1.44
CA PRO A 31 3.70 15.86 2.51
C PRO A 31 3.14 15.26 3.80
N ASP A 32 1.93 15.64 4.20
CA ASP A 32 1.32 15.10 5.41
C ASP A 32 0.90 13.64 5.27
N ASP A 33 0.54 13.20 4.05
CA ASP A 33 0.28 11.79 3.77
C ASP A 33 1.58 10.97 3.83
N TRP A 34 2.68 11.52 3.32
CA TRP A 34 4.00 10.91 3.46
C TRP A 34 4.42 10.74 4.92
N ALA A 35 4.19 11.76 5.75
CA ALA A 35 4.48 11.70 7.19
C ALA A 35 3.65 10.62 7.88
N HIS A 36 2.37 10.50 7.52
CA HIS A 36 1.48 9.44 7.99
C HIS A 36 2.00 8.06 7.58
N PHE A 37 2.36 7.88 6.32
CA PHE A 37 2.92 6.62 5.81
C PHE A 37 4.15 6.19 6.61
N ARG A 38 5.13 7.07 6.78
CA ARG A 38 6.36 6.77 7.52
C ARG A 38 6.08 6.38 8.96
N ARG A 39 5.16 7.07 9.62
CA ARG A 39 4.81 6.80 11.01
C ARG A 39 4.14 5.43 11.17
N VAL A 40 3.20 5.12 10.30
CA VAL A 40 2.42 3.88 10.37
C VAL A 40 3.26 2.66 10.02
N THR A 41 4.17 2.78 9.06
CA THR A 41 4.94 1.66 8.51
C THR A 41 6.32 1.47 9.16
N ALA A 42 6.71 2.34 10.07
CA ALA A 42 8.05 2.32 10.66
C ALA A 42 8.39 0.95 11.27
N GLY A 43 9.53 0.39 10.86
CA GLY A 43 10.04 -0.89 11.39
C GLY A 43 9.28 -2.13 10.92
N LYS A 44 8.42 -2.01 9.92
CA LYS A 44 7.59 -3.13 9.42
C LYS A 44 8.06 -3.61 8.05
N PRO A 45 7.91 -4.92 7.74
CA PRO A 45 8.21 -5.43 6.40
C PRO A 45 7.24 -4.91 5.34
N PHE A 46 7.76 -4.74 4.11
CA PHE A 46 6.98 -4.34 2.94
C PHE A 46 6.94 -5.46 1.90
N VAL A 47 5.80 -5.56 1.24
CA VAL A 47 5.59 -6.40 0.06
C VAL A 47 5.12 -5.49 -1.08
N MET A 48 5.71 -5.62 -2.25
CA MET A 48 5.36 -4.81 -3.41
C MET A 48 5.71 -5.52 -4.71
N GLY A 49 5.17 -5.03 -5.81
CA GLY A 49 5.54 -5.48 -7.14
C GLY A 49 6.87 -4.89 -7.60
N ARG A 50 7.44 -5.46 -8.65
CA ARG A 50 8.74 -5.05 -9.18
C ARG A 50 8.77 -3.60 -9.64
N LYS A 51 7.72 -3.13 -10.32
CA LYS A 51 7.65 -1.73 -10.78
C LYS A 51 7.67 -0.75 -9.62
N SER A 52 6.97 -1.08 -8.53
CA SER A 52 6.98 -0.24 -7.32
C SER A 52 8.36 -0.17 -6.69
N ALA A 53 9.08 -1.29 -6.65
CA ALA A 53 10.44 -1.35 -6.10
C ALA A 53 11.46 -0.60 -6.96
N LEU A 54 11.22 -0.52 -8.27
CA LEU A 54 12.11 0.16 -9.22
C LEU A 54 11.71 1.61 -9.50
N ALA A 55 10.64 2.11 -8.88
CA ALA A 55 10.25 3.50 -9.03
C ALA A 55 11.35 4.43 -8.50
N GLU A 56 11.50 5.58 -9.12
CA GLU A 56 12.53 6.57 -8.72
C GLU A 56 12.34 7.02 -7.27
N ASP A 57 11.07 7.10 -6.83
CA ASP A 57 10.67 7.47 -5.48
C ASP A 57 10.27 6.27 -4.62
N ALA A 58 10.76 5.07 -4.96
CA ALA A 58 10.41 3.86 -4.24
C ALA A 58 10.71 3.96 -2.75
N LEU A 59 9.73 3.56 -1.94
CA LEU A 59 9.88 3.48 -0.49
C LEU A 59 10.18 2.05 -0.08
N LEU A 60 11.32 1.88 0.56
CA LEU A 60 11.77 0.59 1.07
C LEU A 60 11.76 0.60 2.59
N SER A 61 11.44 -0.55 3.17
CA SER A 61 11.50 -0.77 4.61
C SER A 61 12.95 -0.90 5.08
N ASP A 62 13.20 -0.47 6.31
CA ASP A 62 14.48 -0.70 7.00
C ASP A 62 14.68 -2.17 7.39
N THR A 63 13.61 -2.96 7.41
CA THR A 63 13.65 -4.35 7.86
C THR A 63 13.71 -5.32 6.68
N ARG A 64 12.57 -5.59 6.05
CA ARG A 64 12.49 -6.52 4.92
C ARG A 64 11.64 -5.96 3.79
N ASN A 65 12.08 -6.20 2.56
CA ASN A 65 11.36 -5.81 1.36
C ASN A 65 11.23 -7.04 0.47
N LEU A 66 10.02 -7.59 0.38
CA LEU A 66 9.72 -8.74 -0.46
C LEU A 66 9.08 -8.24 -1.77
N ILE A 67 9.70 -8.58 -2.89
CA ILE A 67 9.31 -8.08 -4.20
C ILE A 67 8.73 -9.22 -5.02
N LEU A 68 7.45 -9.10 -5.38
CA LEU A 68 6.79 -10.09 -6.21
C LEU A 68 7.34 -10.03 -7.63
N THR A 69 7.94 -11.12 -8.08
CA THR A 69 8.46 -11.25 -9.43
C THR A 69 8.55 -12.72 -9.83
N ARG A 70 8.28 -13.01 -11.09
CA ARG A 70 8.47 -14.35 -11.67
C ARG A 70 9.85 -14.52 -12.30
N GLN A 71 10.65 -13.47 -12.35
CA GLN A 71 12.01 -13.52 -12.90
C GLN A 71 12.92 -14.29 -11.95
N ALA A 72 13.72 -15.19 -12.51
CA ALA A 72 14.64 -16.02 -11.73
C ALA A 72 15.78 -15.19 -11.09
N GLN A 73 16.26 -14.17 -11.81
CA GLN A 73 17.32 -13.28 -11.34
C GLN A 73 16.95 -11.83 -11.67
N PRO A 74 15.99 -11.25 -10.93
CA PRO A 74 15.57 -9.89 -11.20
C PRO A 74 16.63 -8.88 -10.73
N ALA A 75 16.79 -7.80 -11.49
CA ALA A 75 17.57 -6.64 -11.05
C ALA A 75 16.71 -5.85 -10.06
N LEU A 76 17.05 -5.93 -8.78
CA LEU A 76 16.34 -5.26 -7.70
C LEU A 76 17.29 -4.34 -6.92
N PRO A 77 16.75 -3.29 -6.26
CA PRO A 77 17.56 -2.48 -5.35
C PRO A 77 18.16 -3.32 -4.23
N PRO A 78 19.28 -2.88 -3.64
CA PRO A 78 19.86 -3.55 -2.47
C PRO A 78 18.84 -3.66 -1.33
N GLY A 79 18.87 -4.79 -0.62
CA GLY A 79 17.96 -5.05 0.49
C GLY A 79 16.59 -5.57 0.08
N CYS A 80 16.38 -5.87 -1.20
CA CYS A 80 15.14 -6.45 -1.71
C CYS A 80 15.30 -7.96 -1.92
N GLU A 81 14.24 -8.69 -1.55
CA GLU A 81 14.17 -10.15 -1.61
C GLU A 81 13.11 -10.56 -2.64
N PRO A 82 13.47 -11.22 -3.75
CA PRO A 82 12.47 -11.68 -4.71
C PRO A 82 11.63 -12.81 -4.16
N VAL A 83 10.33 -12.77 -4.39
CA VAL A 83 9.39 -13.84 -4.05
C VAL A 83 8.48 -14.11 -5.25
N PRO A 84 8.14 -15.40 -5.52
CA PRO A 84 7.38 -15.76 -6.72
C PRO A 84 5.89 -15.46 -6.62
N SER A 85 5.35 -15.31 -5.42
CA SER A 85 3.90 -15.12 -5.21
C SER A 85 3.60 -14.41 -3.89
N LEU A 86 2.39 -13.89 -3.79
CA LEU A 86 1.91 -13.28 -2.54
C LEU A 86 1.75 -14.32 -1.43
N GLU A 87 1.33 -15.55 -1.78
CA GLU A 87 1.23 -16.67 -0.83
C GLU A 87 2.58 -16.98 -0.21
N GLU A 88 3.64 -17.00 -1.01
CA GLU A 88 5.00 -17.22 -0.50
C GLU A 88 5.46 -16.05 0.38
N ALA A 89 5.16 -14.82 0.00
CA ALA A 89 5.44 -13.66 0.84
C ALA A 89 4.74 -13.77 2.20
N ALA A 90 3.45 -14.09 2.19
CA ALA A 90 2.67 -14.27 3.42
C ALA A 90 3.23 -15.39 4.30
N ARG A 91 3.68 -16.49 3.69
CA ARG A 91 4.30 -17.60 4.41
C ARG A 91 5.60 -17.16 5.11
N ARG A 92 6.46 -16.43 4.41
CA ARG A 92 7.72 -15.91 4.96
C ARG A 92 7.51 -14.89 6.07
N LEU A 93 6.38 -14.17 6.05
CA LEU A 93 6.05 -13.13 7.03
C LEU A 93 5.04 -13.60 8.09
N ALA A 94 4.73 -14.89 8.14
CA ALA A 94 3.71 -15.44 9.06
C ALA A 94 4.02 -15.20 10.55
N HIS A 95 5.27 -15.02 10.91
CA HIS A 95 5.72 -14.76 12.28
C HIS A 95 5.82 -13.26 12.61
N GLU A 96 5.65 -12.40 11.60
CA GLU A 96 5.66 -10.95 11.81
C GLU A 96 4.32 -10.50 12.38
N PRO A 97 4.31 -9.58 13.37
CA PRO A 97 3.05 -9.07 13.91
C PRO A 97 2.27 -8.21 12.92
N GLU A 98 2.96 -7.54 12.01
CA GLU A 98 2.37 -6.62 11.03
C GLU A 98 3.27 -6.48 9.81
N TRP A 99 2.68 -6.44 8.62
CA TRP A 99 3.39 -6.13 7.39
C TRP A 99 2.47 -5.43 6.39
N PHE A 100 3.07 -4.70 5.45
CA PHE A 100 2.35 -3.79 4.56
C PHE A 100 2.53 -4.15 3.09
N ILE A 101 1.46 -4.01 2.34
CA ILE A 101 1.42 -4.18 0.89
C ILE A 101 1.34 -2.80 0.26
N LEU A 102 2.34 -2.45 -0.56
CA LEU A 102 2.51 -1.10 -1.10
C LEU A 102 2.08 -0.95 -2.56
N GLY A 103 1.68 -2.03 -3.20
CA GLY A 103 1.21 -1.97 -4.59
C GLY A 103 2.12 -2.71 -5.56
N GLY A 104 2.00 -2.53 -6.85
CA GLY A 104 0.97 -1.68 -7.52
C GLY A 104 -0.43 -2.28 -7.62
N ALA A 105 -1.14 -1.84 -8.64
CA ALA A 105 -2.55 -2.19 -8.82
C ALA A 105 -2.83 -3.70 -8.81
N GLU A 106 -2.04 -4.48 -9.54
CA GLU A 106 -2.20 -5.94 -9.59
C GLU A 106 -1.93 -6.60 -8.23
N VAL A 107 -0.94 -6.11 -7.49
CA VAL A 107 -0.61 -6.62 -6.16
C VAL A 107 -1.73 -6.27 -5.18
N PHE A 108 -2.29 -5.08 -5.24
CA PHE A 108 -3.47 -4.71 -4.44
C PHE A 108 -4.65 -5.63 -4.74
N ALA A 109 -4.92 -5.92 -6.00
CA ALA A 109 -6.01 -6.81 -6.40
C ALA A 109 -5.83 -8.22 -5.81
N GLN A 110 -4.62 -8.76 -5.84
CA GLN A 110 -4.32 -10.06 -5.24
C GLN A 110 -4.41 -10.04 -3.72
N ALA A 111 -4.07 -8.91 -3.10
CA ALA A 111 -3.98 -8.79 -1.65
C ALA A 111 -5.32 -8.50 -0.96
N LEU A 112 -6.28 -7.89 -1.65
CA LEU A 112 -7.59 -7.56 -1.06
C LEU A 112 -8.27 -8.75 -0.36
N PRO A 113 -8.26 -9.98 -0.91
CA PRO A 113 -8.88 -11.11 -0.22
C PRO A 113 -8.20 -11.52 1.09
N ILE A 114 -6.91 -11.25 1.26
CA ILE A 114 -6.15 -11.68 2.43
C ILE A 114 -5.87 -10.56 3.44
N ALA A 115 -5.96 -9.31 3.02
CA ALA A 115 -5.73 -8.16 3.89
C ALA A 115 -6.83 -8.04 4.94
N ASN A 116 -6.43 -7.70 6.16
CA ASN A 116 -7.36 -7.46 7.27
C ASN A 116 -7.37 -5.99 7.72
N TYR A 117 -6.47 -5.16 7.18
CA TYR A 117 -6.41 -3.73 7.39
C TYR A 117 -6.21 -2.99 6.06
N LEU A 118 -6.77 -1.78 5.98
CA LEU A 118 -6.64 -0.92 4.81
C LEU A 118 -6.40 0.52 5.28
N TYR A 119 -5.22 1.04 4.97
CA TYR A 119 -4.90 2.44 5.13
C TYR A 119 -5.05 3.11 3.77
N LEU A 120 -6.15 3.82 3.57
CA LEU A 120 -6.51 4.42 2.30
C LEU A 120 -6.66 5.93 2.45
N THR A 121 -5.76 6.66 1.83
CA THR A 121 -5.89 8.11 1.68
C THR A 121 -6.65 8.40 0.40
N LEU A 122 -7.78 9.10 0.50
CA LEU A 122 -8.58 9.52 -0.65
C LEU A 122 -8.25 10.96 -1.00
N VAL A 123 -7.71 11.16 -2.19
CA VAL A 123 -7.38 12.48 -2.72
C VAL A 123 -8.56 13.03 -3.50
N ASN A 124 -9.04 14.21 -3.10
CA ASN A 124 -10.23 14.83 -3.68
C ASN A 124 -9.90 15.47 -5.04
N GLY A 125 -9.80 14.65 -6.05
CA GLY A 125 -9.53 15.09 -7.42
C GLY A 125 -9.60 13.94 -8.41
N PHE A 126 -9.53 14.30 -9.68
CA PHE A 126 -9.46 13.37 -10.81
C PHE A 126 -8.12 13.59 -11.50
N PHE A 127 -7.40 12.52 -11.73
CA PHE A 127 -6.04 12.59 -12.27
C PHE A 127 -5.90 11.68 -13.47
N GLU A 128 -5.13 12.14 -14.46
CA GLU A 128 -4.64 11.26 -15.52
C GLU A 128 -3.74 10.20 -14.87
N ALA A 129 -3.94 8.94 -15.24
CA ALA A 129 -3.22 7.83 -14.63
C ALA A 129 -3.16 6.63 -15.56
N ASP A 130 -2.17 5.79 -15.34
CA ASP A 130 -2.04 4.48 -16.00
C ASP A 130 -2.14 3.32 -14.99
N ALA A 131 -2.21 3.62 -13.69
CA ALA A 131 -2.42 2.64 -12.64
C ALA A 131 -3.56 3.08 -11.73
N PHE A 132 -4.46 2.14 -11.39
CA PHE A 132 -5.68 2.41 -10.63
C PHE A 132 -5.83 1.42 -9.49
N PHE A 133 -6.28 1.91 -8.34
CA PHE A 133 -6.67 1.05 -7.23
C PHE A 133 -7.92 0.25 -7.62
N PRO A 134 -7.98 -1.07 -7.32
CA PRO A 134 -9.09 -1.92 -7.75
C PRO A 134 -10.35 -1.73 -6.87
N PHE A 135 -10.94 -0.53 -6.89
CA PHE A 135 -12.15 -0.22 -6.12
C PHE A 135 -13.32 -1.16 -6.42
N HIS A 136 -13.41 -1.66 -7.66
CA HIS A 136 -14.46 -2.60 -8.06
C HIS A 136 -14.42 -3.93 -7.31
N GLN A 137 -13.28 -4.28 -6.70
CA GLN A 137 -13.11 -5.48 -5.88
C GLN A 137 -13.32 -5.21 -4.38
N LEU A 138 -13.43 -3.95 -4.00
CA LEU A 138 -13.55 -3.55 -2.60
C LEU A 138 -15.03 -3.56 -2.19
N ARG A 139 -15.38 -4.46 -1.29
CA ARG A 139 -16.73 -4.57 -0.74
C ARG A 139 -16.79 -3.83 0.58
N TRP A 140 -17.27 -2.59 0.56
CA TRP A 140 -17.29 -1.72 1.74
C TRP A 140 -18.02 -2.30 2.94
N ALA A 141 -19.03 -3.15 2.70
CA ALA A 141 -19.75 -3.82 3.79
C ALA A 141 -18.85 -4.74 4.63
N GLU A 142 -17.74 -5.19 4.09
CA GLU A 142 -16.78 -6.05 4.80
C GLU A 142 -15.77 -5.26 5.64
N TRP A 143 -15.79 -3.93 5.55
CA TRP A 143 -14.81 -3.07 6.19
C TRP A 143 -15.46 -2.11 7.18
N GLU A 144 -14.80 -1.90 8.31
CA GLU A 144 -15.19 -0.93 9.34
C GLU A 144 -14.21 0.22 9.33
N LEU A 145 -14.73 1.45 9.23
CA LEU A 145 -13.91 2.65 9.37
C LEU A 145 -13.55 2.86 10.83
N LEU A 146 -12.27 2.76 11.16
CA LEU A 146 -11.76 2.96 12.51
C LEU A 146 -11.37 4.42 12.77
N HIS A 147 -10.81 5.09 11.76
CA HIS A 147 -10.30 6.44 11.90
C HIS A 147 -10.30 7.16 10.56
N SER A 148 -10.60 8.46 10.59
CA SER A 148 -10.57 9.31 9.40
C SER A 148 -10.14 10.71 9.80
N VAL A 149 -9.17 11.25 9.07
CA VAL A 149 -8.70 12.63 9.24
C VAL A 149 -8.76 13.33 7.90
N ARG A 150 -9.61 14.36 7.81
CA ARG A 150 -9.72 15.19 6.60
C ARG A 150 -8.76 16.38 6.68
N ARG A 151 -8.11 16.67 5.57
CA ARG A 151 -7.28 17.86 5.38
C ARG A 151 -7.81 18.69 4.21
N GLU A 152 -7.98 19.98 4.45
CA GLU A 152 -8.30 20.94 3.38
C GLU A 152 -7.02 21.37 2.66
N PRO A 153 -7.12 21.90 1.41
CA PRO A 153 -5.96 22.46 0.72
C PRO A 153 -5.28 23.55 1.55
N ASP A 154 -3.95 23.59 1.49
CA ASP A 154 -3.14 24.58 2.18
C ASP A 154 -1.90 24.94 1.33
N ASP A 155 -0.93 25.67 1.90
CA ASP A 155 0.28 26.10 1.19
C ASP A 155 1.15 24.93 0.71
N ARG A 156 1.01 23.76 1.36
CA ARG A 156 1.80 22.56 1.06
C ARG A 156 1.01 21.49 0.31
N HIS A 157 -0.33 21.62 0.26
CA HIS A 157 -1.24 20.63 -0.30
C HIS A 157 -2.24 21.32 -1.24
N ARG A 158 -2.12 21.00 -2.51
CA ARG A 158 -3.01 21.57 -3.54
C ARG A 158 -4.42 21.01 -3.50
N TRP A 159 -4.59 19.77 -3.05
CA TRP A 159 -5.88 19.08 -3.01
C TRP A 159 -6.27 18.74 -1.57
N ALA A 160 -7.58 18.73 -1.31
CA ALA A 160 -8.10 18.14 -0.09
C ALA A 160 -7.88 16.62 -0.14
N PHE A 161 -7.71 16.01 1.01
CA PHE A 161 -7.59 14.56 1.12
C PHE A 161 -8.09 14.09 2.48
N ALA A 162 -8.43 12.80 2.56
CA ALA A 162 -8.84 12.16 3.81
C ALA A 162 -7.97 10.93 4.04
N ILE A 163 -7.34 10.87 5.19
CA ILE A 163 -6.53 9.72 5.63
C ILE A 163 -7.45 8.80 6.40
N ASN A 164 -7.76 7.63 5.83
CA ASN A 164 -8.71 6.69 6.39
C ASN A 164 -8.03 5.38 6.79
N GLU A 165 -8.47 4.81 7.90
CA GLU A 165 -8.03 3.52 8.40
C GLU A 165 -9.23 2.61 8.57
N TYR A 166 -9.18 1.45 7.90
CA TYR A 166 -10.25 0.45 7.93
C TYR A 166 -9.75 -0.89 8.45
N GLN A 167 -10.61 -1.61 9.12
CA GLN A 167 -10.39 -3.00 9.53
C GLN A 167 -11.46 -3.87 8.92
N ARG A 168 -11.06 -5.07 8.45
CA ARG A 168 -12.03 -6.05 7.94
C ARG A 168 -12.91 -6.53 9.08
N ARG A 169 -14.22 -6.56 8.85
CA ARG A 169 -15.20 -7.12 9.80
C ARG A 169 -14.99 -8.63 9.93
N ARG A 170 -15.15 -9.13 11.13
CA ARG A 170 -15.11 -10.57 11.43
C ARG A 170 -16.45 -11.23 11.13
#